data_d26a3f64b72be0320836ff4e4256519b
#
_entry.id   d26a3f64b72be0320836ff4e4256519b
#
_cell.length_a   1.000
_cell.length_b   1.000
_cell.length_c   1.000
_cell.angle_alpha   90.00
_cell.angle_beta   90.00
_cell.angle_gamma   90.00
#
_symmetry.space_group_name_H-M   'P 1'
#
loop_
_entity.id
_entity.type
_entity.pdbx_description
1 polymer ?
#
loop_
_entity_poly.entity_id
_entity_poly.type
_entity_poly.pdbx_seq_one_letter_code
_entity_poly.pdbx_strand_id
1 'polypeptide(L)'
;MPTLDRYVPREVGGVLLIVAGLLLNAEQLAAGPITFNTALPVAQGEFILREQVQILRSTDDPSLTNRDLRVLAVPSVLAYGVTRNLTLFGIAPYLNKTIDFTSTAGRQRRGASGLGDSTVLGRYTIYSRDRLGETIRVAPFLGLKVPTGEDTKQDSLGRLPQPLQLGSGSWDPILGTIATWQTFEWEFDSAVQYKFNMKGNDFTFGDEARLDLSFQYRLWPRTLGGGVPGFLYGVLESNLIWADKNKAGGVRDPNSGGTTWFLAPGFQYVTKRVILETVVQVPVVQELNGLALKNDYIVSVGFRVSF
;
A
#
# COMPACT_ATOMS: atom_id res chain seq x y z
N MET A 1 -49.55 -6.50 -16.12
CA MET A 1 -48.56 -6.31 -15.05
C MET A 1 -47.54 -7.44 -15.17
N PRO A 2 -46.33 -7.22 -15.70
CA PRO A 2 -45.29 -8.24 -15.69
C PRO A 2 -44.40 -8.03 -14.48
N THR A 3 -44.12 -9.11 -13.80
CA THR A 3 -43.26 -9.27 -12.62
C THR A 3 -41.81 -9.03 -12.99
N LEU A 4 -41.15 -8.10 -12.26
CA LEU A 4 -39.72 -7.86 -12.33
C LEU A 4 -38.97 -8.99 -11.61
N ASP A 5 -38.39 -9.91 -12.39
CA ASP A 5 -37.41 -10.86 -11.90
C ASP A 5 -36.10 -10.12 -11.61
N ARG A 6 -35.72 -10.09 -10.34
CA ARG A 6 -34.42 -9.54 -9.89
C ARG A 6 -33.33 -10.55 -10.21
N TYR A 7 -32.56 -10.26 -11.22
CA TYR A 7 -31.32 -10.97 -11.53
C TYR A 7 -30.26 -10.66 -10.47
N VAL A 8 -30.02 -11.58 -9.55
CA VAL A 8 -28.88 -11.54 -8.64
C VAL A 8 -27.74 -12.33 -9.29
N PRO A 9 -26.57 -11.74 -9.58
CA PRO A 9 -25.47 -12.49 -10.16
C PRO A 9 -25.00 -13.58 -9.17
N ARG A 10 -25.03 -14.82 -9.60
CA ARG A 10 -24.63 -16.02 -8.83
C ARG A 10 -23.14 -16.10 -8.46
N GLU A 11 -22.32 -15.21 -9.00
CA GLU A 11 -20.86 -15.28 -8.86
C GLU A 11 -20.32 -14.67 -7.56
N VAL A 12 -21.07 -13.78 -6.91
CA VAL A 12 -20.63 -13.17 -5.63
C VAL A 12 -20.79 -14.13 -4.45
N GLY A 13 -21.69 -15.11 -4.55
CA GLY A 13 -21.94 -16.10 -3.49
C GLY A 13 -20.82 -17.14 -3.31
N GLY A 14 -20.08 -17.44 -4.39
CA GLY A 14 -19.04 -18.48 -4.37
C GLY A 14 -17.77 -18.06 -3.62
N VAL A 15 -17.37 -16.79 -3.72
CA VAL A 15 -16.19 -16.27 -3.05
C VAL A 15 -16.42 -16.13 -1.53
N LEU A 16 -17.62 -15.72 -1.12
CA LEU A 16 -17.98 -15.62 0.31
C LEU A 16 -18.03 -16.99 1.02
N LEU A 17 -18.44 -18.06 0.33
CA LEU A 17 -18.51 -19.41 0.90
C LEU A 17 -17.15 -20.09 1.03
N ILE A 18 -16.20 -19.80 0.13
CA ILE A 18 -14.81 -20.30 0.22
C ILE A 18 -14.08 -19.66 1.41
N VAL A 19 -14.30 -18.36 1.65
CA VAL A 19 -13.72 -17.65 2.81
C VAL A 19 -14.30 -18.19 4.13
N ALA A 20 -15.59 -18.54 4.19
CA ALA A 20 -16.21 -19.04 5.41
C ALA A 20 -15.73 -20.44 5.83
N GLY A 21 -15.30 -21.28 4.88
CA GLY A 21 -14.84 -22.66 5.18
C GLY A 21 -13.38 -22.76 5.65
N LEU A 22 -12.55 -21.75 5.40
CA LEU A 22 -11.10 -21.73 5.73
C LEU A 22 -10.78 -21.17 7.12
N LEU A 23 -11.79 -20.73 7.87
CA LEU A 23 -11.59 -19.99 9.13
C LEU A 23 -11.33 -20.86 10.38
N LEU A 24 -11.07 -22.17 10.27
CA LEU A 24 -11.15 -23.05 11.43
C LEU A 24 -9.88 -23.20 12.29
N ASN A 25 -8.67 -22.80 11.82
CA ASN A 25 -7.41 -23.03 12.56
C ASN A 25 -6.37 -21.88 12.54
N ALA A 26 -6.74 -20.66 12.21
CA ALA A 26 -5.77 -19.57 12.12
C ALA A 26 -5.29 -19.04 13.48
N GLU A 27 -4.00 -18.77 13.62
CA GLU A 27 -3.42 -18.08 14.77
C GLU A 27 -3.93 -16.63 14.88
N GLN A 28 -3.71 -16.00 16.04
CA GLN A 28 -4.19 -14.63 16.30
C GLN A 28 -3.45 -13.62 15.43
N LEU A 29 -4.20 -12.75 14.74
CA LEU A 29 -3.63 -11.57 14.10
C LEU A 29 -3.09 -10.61 15.17
N ALA A 30 -1.88 -10.09 14.93
CA ALA A 30 -1.32 -8.98 15.69
C ALA A 30 -1.68 -7.65 15.01
N ALA A 31 -1.75 -6.56 15.78
CA ALA A 31 -1.70 -5.22 15.22
C ALA A 31 -0.44 -5.09 14.34
N GLY A 32 -0.38 -4.08 13.51
CA GLY A 32 0.78 -3.84 12.65
C GLY A 32 0.58 -2.58 11.81
N PRO A 33 1.61 -2.03 11.18
CA PRO A 33 1.50 -0.81 10.41
C PRO A 33 0.41 -0.87 9.33
N ILE A 34 -0.24 0.28 9.07
CA ILE A 34 -1.29 0.37 8.06
C ILE A 34 -0.70 0.72 6.69
N THR A 35 0.38 1.53 6.63
CA THR A 35 1.00 1.98 5.37
C THR A 35 2.17 1.11 4.91
N PHE A 36 2.71 0.25 5.78
CA PHE A 36 3.79 -0.69 5.44
C PHE A 36 3.58 -2.04 6.16
N ASN A 37 4.60 -2.91 6.24
CA ASN A 37 4.49 -4.23 6.86
C ASN A 37 5.21 -4.27 8.22
N THR A 38 4.81 -5.20 9.09
CA THR A 38 5.52 -5.59 10.31
C THR A 38 6.62 -6.62 10.03
N ALA A 39 7.60 -6.81 10.92
CA ALA A 39 8.57 -7.90 10.85
C ALA A 39 8.03 -9.22 11.39
N LEU A 40 6.83 -9.25 11.99
CA LEU A 40 6.21 -10.46 12.51
C LEU A 40 5.92 -11.44 11.36
N PRO A 41 6.38 -12.69 11.43
CA PRO A 41 6.12 -13.67 10.38
C PRO A 41 4.63 -14.07 10.35
N VAL A 42 4.15 -14.50 9.20
CA VAL A 42 2.90 -15.24 9.08
C VAL A 42 3.16 -16.66 9.55
N ALA A 43 2.24 -17.25 10.31
CA ALA A 43 2.37 -18.62 10.80
C ALA A 43 2.56 -19.61 9.62
N GLN A 44 3.35 -20.64 9.86
CA GLN A 44 3.67 -21.60 8.80
C GLN A 44 2.42 -22.33 8.31
N GLY A 45 2.19 -22.29 7.00
CA GLY A 45 1.03 -22.89 6.35
C GLY A 45 -0.22 -22.02 6.33
N GLU A 46 -0.20 -20.84 6.96
CA GLU A 46 -1.31 -19.91 6.99
C GLU A 46 -1.20 -18.81 5.96
N PHE A 47 -2.33 -18.21 5.64
CA PHE A 47 -2.46 -17.07 4.74
C PHE A 47 -3.01 -15.85 5.48
N ILE A 48 -2.59 -14.67 5.04
CA ILE A 48 -3.23 -13.39 5.37
C ILE A 48 -3.60 -12.71 4.07
N LEU A 49 -4.88 -12.45 3.89
CA LEU A 49 -5.40 -11.56 2.85
C LEU A 49 -5.55 -10.16 3.45
N ARG A 50 -5.02 -9.16 2.76
CA ARG A 50 -5.22 -7.74 3.07
C ARG A 50 -5.78 -7.03 1.87
N GLU A 51 -6.90 -6.35 2.07
CA GLU A 51 -7.54 -5.49 1.07
C GLU A 51 -7.62 -4.07 1.61
N GLN A 52 -7.24 -3.10 0.78
CA GLN A 52 -7.35 -1.69 1.12
C GLN A 52 -7.97 -0.91 -0.04
N VAL A 53 -8.75 0.10 0.28
CA VAL A 53 -9.16 1.15 -0.65
C VAL A 53 -8.38 2.40 -0.27
N GLN A 54 -7.61 2.93 -1.20
CA GLN A 54 -6.76 4.11 -1.02
C GLN A 54 -7.22 5.21 -1.98
N ILE A 55 -7.45 6.41 -1.46
CA ILE A 55 -7.81 7.60 -2.23
C ILE A 55 -6.70 8.61 -2.04
N LEU A 56 -5.98 8.91 -3.12
CA LEU A 56 -4.97 9.96 -3.18
C LEU A 56 -5.53 11.15 -3.95
N ARG A 57 -5.29 12.35 -3.44
CA ARG A 57 -5.56 13.60 -4.13
C ARG A 57 -4.33 14.49 -4.14
N SER A 58 -4.14 15.21 -5.26
CA SER A 58 -3.06 16.16 -5.47
C SER A 58 -3.57 17.32 -6.32
N THR A 59 -3.67 18.50 -5.72
CA THR A 59 -4.22 19.71 -6.37
C THR A 59 -3.31 20.93 -6.23
N ASP A 60 -2.34 20.92 -5.31
CA ASP A 60 -1.36 22.01 -5.17
C ASP A 60 -0.35 21.94 -6.33
N ASP A 61 -0.74 22.54 -7.45
CA ASP A 61 0.01 22.57 -8.70
C ASP A 61 0.79 23.87 -8.85
N PRO A 62 2.13 23.85 -8.76
CA PRO A 62 2.96 25.03 -8.99
C PRO A 62 3.01 25.48 -10.46
N SER A 63 2.45 24.67 -11.38
CA SER A 63 2.37 25.03 -12.81
C SER A 63 1.12 25.85 -13.12
N LEU A 64 1.09 26.49 -14.30
CA LEU A 64 -0.05 27.24 -14.79
C LEU A 64 -1.18 26.35 -15.34
N THR A 65 -1.00 25.05 -15.34
CA THR A 65 -1.95 24.09 -15.94
C THR A 65 -3.06 23.67 -14.98
N ASN A 66 -3.02 24.05 -13.69
CA ASN A 66 -4.00 23.73 -12.67
C ASN A 66 -4.36 22.22 -12.66
N ARG A 67 -3.34 21.38 -12.49
CA ARG A 67 -3.52 19.91 -12.44
C ARG A 67 -4.28 19.51 -11.17
N ASP A 68 -5.29 18.64 -11.34
CA ASP A 68 -6.02 17.98 -10.24
C ASP A 68 -5.93 16.47 -10.51
N LEU A 69 -5.05 15.78 -9.77
CA LEU A 69 -4.85 14.33 -9.86
C LEU A 69 -5.65 13.64 -8.77
N ARG A 70 -6.39 12.61 -9.17
CA ARG A 70 -7.11 11.69 -8.29
C ARG A 70 -6.70 10.27 -8.62
N VAL A 71 -6.33 9.52 -7.61
CA VAL A 71 -6.02 8.10 -7.74
C VAL A 71 -6.85 7.34 -6.73
N LEU A 72 -7.65 6.39 -7.23
CA LEU A 72 -8.22 5.32 -6.44
C LEU A 72 -7.36 4.09 -6.68
N ALA A 73 -6.77 3.54 -5.61
CA ALA A 73 -6.02 2.30 -5.65
C ALA A 73 -6.65 1.27 -4.71
N VAL A 74 -6.75 0.03 -5.18
CA VAL A 74 -7.17 -1.12 -4.37
C VAL A 74 -6.06 -2.17 -4.43
N PRO A 75 -5.03 -2.05 -3.55
CA PRO A 75 -3.99 -3.06 -3.44
C PRO A 75 -4.52 -4.30 -2.70
N SER A 76 -4.57 -5.43 -3.41
CA SER A 76 -4.83 -6.75 -2.84
C SER A 76 -3.50 -7.41 -2.51
N VAL A 77 -3.32 -7.80 -1.25
CA VAL A 77 -2.09 -8.43 -0.76
C VAL A 77 -2.42 -9.80 -0.18
N LEU A 78 -1.77 -10.82 -0.72
CA LEU A 78 -1.80 -12.17 -0.15
C LEU A 78 -0.43 -12.49 0.43
N ALA A 79 -0.36 -12.79 1.72
CA ALA A 79 0.83 -13.23 2.41
C ALA A 79 0.70 -14.72 2.77
N TYR A 80 1.78 -15.49 2.63
CA TYR A 80 1.84 -16.92 2.95
C TYR A 80 3.07 -17.24 3.81
N GLY A 81 2.86 -17.90 4.93
CA GLY A 81 3.90 -18.39 5.81
C GLY A 81 4.51 -19.69 5.27
N VAL A 82 5.65 -19.62 4.60
CA VAL A 82 6.35 -20.81 4.04
C VAL A 82 7.02 -21.60 5.16
N THR A 83 7.70 -20.90 6.05
CA THR A 83 8.32 -21.44 7.26
C THR A 83 8.04 -20.49 8.42
N ARG A 84 8.47 -20.87 9.62
CA ARG A 84 8.37 -20.00 10.80
C ARG A 84 9.09 -18.64 10.64
N ASN A 85 10.02 -18.53 9.70
CA ASN A 85 10.82 -17.33 9.47
C ASN A 85 10.63 -16.72 8.08
N LEU A 86 10.11 -17.47 7.10
CA LEU A 86 9.95 -17.01 5.71
C LEU A 86 8.47 -16.76 5.39
N THR A 87 8.16 -15.54 5.02
CA THR A 87 6.84 -15.14 4.49
C THR A 87 7.01 -14.65 3.05
N LEU A 88 6.18 -15.15 2.15
CA LEU A 88 6.06 -14.66 0.78
C LEU A 88 4.81 -13.78 0.65
N PHE A 89 4.90 -12.76 -0.20
CA PHE A 89 3.81 -11.83 -0.49
C PHE A 89 3.60 -11.73 -2.00
N GLY A 90 2.34 -11.76 -2.41
CA GLY A 90 1.88 -11.34 -3.73
C GLY A 90 1.02 -10.10 -3.59
N ILE A 91 1.28 -9.07 -4.37
CA ILE A 91 0.57 -7.78 -4.35
C ILE A 91 0.07 -7.50 -5.76
N ALA A 92 -1.23 -7.28 -5.91
CA ALA A 92 -1.87 -6.94 -7.19
C ALA A 92 -2.78 -5.71 -6.99
N PRO A 93 -2.40 -4.52 -7.46
CA PRO A 93 -3.21 -3.33 -7.30
C PRO A 93 -4.19 -3.17 -8.47
N TYR A 94 -5.46 -2.85 -8.18
CA TYR A 94 -6.34 -2.20 -9.14
C TYR A 94 -6.21 -0.69 -9.00
N LEU A 95 -6.08 0.02 -10.12
CA LEU A 95 -5.84 1.46 -10.17
C LEU A 95 -6.93 2.15 -11.01
N ASN A 96 -7.38 3.31 -10.55
CA ASN A 96 -8.12 4.27 -11.34
C ASN A 96 -7.46 5.64 -11.15
N LYS A 97 -6.76 6.11 -12.18
CA LYS A 97 -6.02 7.37 -12.18
C LYS A 97 -6.75 8.36 -13.08
N THR A 98 -7.00 9.56 -12.61
CA THR A 98 -7.64 10.64 -13.39
C THR A 98 -6.93 11.95 -13.09
N ILE A 99 -6.58 12.69 -14.14
CA ILE A 99 -6.03 14.04 -14.04
C ILE A 99 -6.88 15.01 -14.85
N ASP A 100 -7.29 16.09 -14.21
CA ASP A 100 -7.88 17.25 -14.86
C ASP A 100 -6.79 18.33 -15.00
N PHE A 101 -6.66 18.97 -16.16
CA PHE A 101 -5.69 20.03 -16.39
C PHE A 101 -6.19 21.04 -17.41
N THR A 102 -5.66 22.25 -17.39
CA THR A 102 -5.98 23.32 -18.34
C THR A 102 -4.94 23.35 -19.46
N SER A 103 -5.42 23.28 -20.70
CA SER A 103 -4.61 23.44 -21.93
C SER A 103 -5.09 24.66 -22.71
N THR A 104 -4.47 24.96 -23.84
CA THR A 104 -4.92 26.00 -24.79
C THR A 104 -6.32 25.73 -25.37
N ALA A 105 -6.75 24.46 -25.37
CA ALA A 105 -8.07 24.03 -25.78
C ALA A 105 -9.12 24.03 -24.63
N GLY A 106 -8.76 24.58 -23.46
CA GLY A 106 -9.61 24.59 -22.25
C GLY A 106 -9.32 23.46 -21.26
N ARG A 107 -10.24 23.22 -20.32
CA ARG A 107 -10.13 22.17 -19.29
C ARG A 107 -10.28 20.80 -19.93
N GLN A 108 -9.34 19.92 -19.68
CA GLN A 108 -9.31 18.57 -20.24
C GLN A 108 -9.14 17.54 -19.12
N ARG A 109 -9.63 16.32 -19.38
CA ARG A 109 -9.49 15.17 -18.48
C ARG A 109 -8.83 14.02 -19.20
N ARG A 110 -7.86 13.39 -18.53
CA ARG A 110 -7.22 12.15 -18.98
C ARG A 110 -7.17 11.15 -17.84
N GLY A 111 -7.19 9.85 -18.17
CA GLY A 111 -7.12 8.84 -17.12
C GLY A 111 -7.06 7.42 -17.64
N ALA A 112 -6.77 6.51 -16.72
CA ALA A 112 -6.73 5.07 -16.97
C ALA A 112 -7.27 4.32 -15.74
N SER A 113 -7.93 3.18 -16.02
CA SER A 113 -8.35 2.25 -14.97
C SER A 113 -8.05 0.81 -15.37
N GLY A 114 -7.73 -0.05 -14.41
CA GLY A 114 -7.40 -1.45 -14.61
C GLY A 114 -6.38 -1.97 -13.60
N LEU A 115 -5.84 -3.16 -13.83
CA LEU A 115 -4.78 -3.74 -13.00
C LEU A 115 -3.46 -2.98 -13.24
N GLY A 116 -2.76 -2.72 -12.16
CA GLY A 116 -1.41 -2.15 -12.17
C GLY A 116 -0.31 -3.22 -12.20
N ASP A 117 0.93 -2.78 -12.00
CA ASP A 117 2.07 -3.69 -11.88
C ASP A 117 1.98 -4.50 -10.59
N SER A 118 2.07 -5.81 -10.70
CA SER A 118 2.11 -6.73 -9.56
C SER A 118 3.48 -6.73 -8.90
N THR A 119 3.55 -7.07 -7.62
CA THR A 119 4.81 -7.20 -6.89
C THR A 119 4.83 -8.54 -6.15
N VAL A 120 5.95 -9.22 -6.21
CA VAL A 120 6.26 -10.38 -5.37
C VAL A 120 7.36 -10.01 -4.40
N LEU A 121 7.27 -10.49 -3.14
CA LEU A 121 8.23 -10.14 -2.11
C LEU A 121 8.44 -11.33 -1.17
N GLY A 122 9.68 -11.57 -0.78
CA GLY A 122 10.06 -12.52 0.26
C GLY A 122 10.68 -11.80 1.44
N ARG A 123 10.16 -12.05 2.64
CA ARG A 123 10.66 -11.50 3.90
C ARG A 123 11.12 -12.63 4.80
N TYR A 124 12.36 -12.53 5.32
CA TYR A 124 12.95 -13.55 6.17
C TYR A 124 13.34 -12.96 7.54
N THR A 125 12.80 -13.51 8.61
CA THR A 125 13.14 -13.11 9.98
C THR A 125 14.51 -13.64 10.35
N ILE A 126 15.52 -12.76 10.47
CA ILE A 126 16.90 -13.08 10.82
C ILE A 126 17.19 -12.98 12.31
N TYR A 127 16.40 -12.19 13.02
CA TYR A 127 16.52 -12.00 14.45
C TYR A 127 15.17 -12.08 15.12
N SER A 128 15.10 -12.85 16.20
CA SER A 128 13.92 -12.97 17.05
C SER A 128 14.34 -13.06 18.52
N ARG A 129 13.68 -12.27 19.34
CA ARG A 129 13.84 -12.29 20.80
C ARG A 129 12.47 -12.23 21.44
N ASP A 130 12.10 -13.31 22.14
CA ASP A 130 10.85 -13.42 22.84
C ASP A 130 11.11 -13.40 24.35
N ARG A 131 10.35 -12.57 25.04
CA ARG A 131 10.26 -12.50 26.50
C ARG A 131 8.79 -12.50 26.90
N LEU A 132 8.50 -12.75 28.15
CA LEU A 132 7.12 -12.67 28.63
C LEU A 132 6.56 -11.25 28.40
N GLY A 133 5.54 -11.17 27.53
CA GLY A 133 4.89 -9.90 27.18
C GLY A 133 5.63 -9.00 26.19
N GLU A 134 6.72 -9.47 25.58
CA GLU A 134 7.55 -8.69 24.65
C GLU A 134 8.09 -9.57 23.53
N THR A 135 8.05 -9.07 22.30
CA THR A 135 8.75 -9.68 21.17
C THR A 135 9.48 -8.63 20.34
N ILE A 136 10.70 -8.96 19.89
CA ILE A 136 11.47 -8.15 18.94
C ILE A 136 11.77 -9.01 17.72
N ARG A 137 11.56 -8.47 16.55
CA ARG A 137 11.85 -9.11 15.26
C ARG A 137 12.61 -8.15 14.35
N VAL A 138 13.55 -8.71 13.58
CA VAL A 138 14.20 -8.01 12.45
C VAL A 138 14.12 -8.91 11.23
N ALA A 139 13.61 -8.37 10.14
CA ALA A 139 13.34 -9.12 8.93
C ALA A 139 13.72 -8.31 7.67
N PRO A 140 14.86 -8.58 7.02
CA PRO A 140 15.12 -8.12 5.68
C PRO A 140 14.12 -8.73 4.70
N PHE A 141 13.90 -8.00 3.60
CA PHE A 141 13.06 -8.45 2.49
C PHE A 141 13.66 -8.08 1.15
N LEU A 142 13.34 -8.91 0.17
CA LEU A 142 13.64 -8.68 -1.25
C LEU A 142 12.33 -8.81 -2.02
N GLY A 143 12.14 -7.94 -2.99
CA GLY A 143 10.97 -7.95 -3.85
C GLY A 143 11.30 -7.60 -5.28
N LEU A 144 10.33 -7.87 -6.14
CA LEU A 144 10.38 -7.55 -7.56
C LEU A 144 9.01 -7.08 -8.03
N LYS A 145 8.92 -5.85 -8.50
CA LYS A 145 7.74 -5.39 -9.22
C LYS A 145 7.82 -5.91 -10.65
N VAL A 146 6.73 -6.51 -11.11
CA VAL A 146 6.59 -7.15 -12.43
C VAL A 146 5.68 -6.28 -13.29
N PRO A 147 6.04 -5.99 -14.56
CA PRO A 147 5.26 -5.12 -15.43
C PRO A 147 4.03 -5.85 -15.98
N THR A 148 3.01 -6.03 -15.14
CA THR A 148 1.73 -6.66 -15.50
C THR A 148 0.65 -5.66 -15.84
N GLY A 149 0.83 -4.38 -15.50
CA GLY A 149 -0.09 -3.30 -15.81
C GLY A 149 0.05 -2.82 -17.25
N GLU A 150 -1.05 -2.30 -17.82
CA GLU A 150 -1.02 -1.71 -19.15
C GLU A 150 -0.19 -0.41 -19.14
N ASP A 151 0.82 -0.33 -19.98
CA ASP A 151 1.80 0.76 -20.04
C ASP A 151 1.80 1.54 -21.36
N THR A 152 0.87 1.22 -22.28
CA THR A 152 0.75 1.84 -23.61
C THR A 152 -0.64 2.42 -23.87
N LYS A 153 -1.44 2.62 -22.83
CA LYS A 153 -2.83 3.10 -22.94
C LYS A 153 -2.90 4.47 -23.60
N GLN A 154 -3.93 4.63 -24.43
CA GLN A 154 -4.20 5.85 -25.22
C GLN A 154 -5.62 6.33 -24.98
N ASP A 155 -5.84 7.61 -25.21
CA ASP A 155 -7.15 8.25 -25.27
C ASP A 155 -7.27 9.13 -26.54
N SER A 156 -8.30 9.95 -26.64
CA SER A 156 -8.51 10.85 -27.78
C SER A 156 -7.38 11.87 -28.00
N LEU A 157 -6.53 12.11 -27.02
CA LEU A 157 -5.37 12.99 -27.07
C LEU A 157 -4.05 12.25 -27.34
N GLY A 158 -4.13 10.96 -27.65
CA GLY A 158 -3.00 10.08 -27.91
C GLY A 158 -2.54 9.30 -26.67
N ARG A 159 -1.29 8.79 -26.67
CA ARG A 159 -0.74 8.01 -25.56
C ARG A 159 -0.75 8.80 -24.26
N LEU A 160 -1.20 8.16 -23.18
CA LEU A 160 -1.13 8.76 -21.83
C LEU A 160 0.32 8.96 -21.41
N PRO A 161 0.64 10.08 -20.72
CA PRO A 161 1.93 10.24 -20.05
C PRO A 161 2.23 9.06 -19.12
N GLN A 162 3.50 8.65 -19.00
CA GLN A 162 3.88 7.46 -18.25
C GLN A 162 3.37 7.45 -16.79
N PRO A 163 3.35 8.56 -16.02
CA PRO A 163 2.77 8.57 -14.67
C PRO A 163 1.28 8.24 -14.59
N LEU A 164 0.53 8.42 -15.69
CA LEU A 164 -0.89 8.07 -15.78
C LEU A 164 -1.12 6.65 -16.30
N GLN A 165 -0.11 5.98 -16.83
CA GLN A 165 -0.22 4.57 -17.21
C GLN A 165 -0.47 3.70 -15.99
N LEU A 166 -1.07 2.51 -16.18
CA LEU A 166 -1.33 1.55 -15.11
C LEU A 166 -0.06 0.78 -14.74
N GLY A 167 0.79 0.50 -15.72
CA GLY A 167 2.08 -0.14 -15.56
C GLY A 167 3.24 0.78 -15.92
N SER A 168 4.44 0.41 -15.49
CA SER A 168 5.69 1.10 -15.82
C SER A 168 6.41 0.50 -17.02
N GLY A 169 6.07 -0.75 -17.39
CA GLY A 169 6.78 -1.52 -18.41
C GLY A 169 8.18 -2.00 -17.96
N SER A 170 8.51 -1.88 -16.68
CA SER A 170 9.82 -2.23 -16.12
C SER A 170 9.75 -3.22 -14.97
N TRP A 171 10.81 -4.02 -14.83
CA TRP A 171 11.06 -4.91 -13.69
C TRP A 171 11.85 -4.15 -12.66
N ASP A 172 11.25 -3.85 -11.50
CA ASP A 172 11.88 -2.98 -10.49
C ASP A 172 12.21 -3.77 -9.23
N PRO A 173 13.50 -4.07 -8.96
CA PRO A 173 13.93 -4.69 -7.72
C PRO A 173 13.66 -3.80 -6.52
N ILE A 174 13.27 -4.44 -5.40
CA ILE A 174 12.99 -3.80 -4.12
C ILE A 174 13.78 -4.53 -3.05
N LEU A 175 14.42 -3.78 -2.17
CA LEU A 175 15.08 -4.35 -1.00
C LEU A 175 14.80 -3.49 0.22
N GLY A 176 14.85 -4.10 1.39
CA GLY A 176 14.66 -3.37 2.63
C GLY A 176 14.79 -4.24 3.86
N THR A 177 14.54 -3.62 5.01
CA THR A 177 14.54 -4.28 6.32
C THR A 177 13.46 -3.67 7.17
N ILE A 178 12.78 -4.51 7.93
CA ILE A 178 11.76 -4.12 8.91
C ILE A 178 12.22 -4.59 10.28
N ALA A 179 12.04 -3.75 11.30
CA ALA A 179 12.19 -4.11 12.70
C ALA A 179 10.86 -3.84 13.41
N THR A 180 10.44 -4.78 14.24
CA THR A 180 9.22 -4.70 15.07
C THR A 180 9.58 -4.95 16.52
N TRP A 181 9.10 -4.07 17.39
CA TRP A 181 9.13 -4.26 18.83
C TRP A 181 7.71 -4.18 19.37
N GLN A 182 7.18 -5.30 19.79
CA GLN A 182 5.80 -5.44 20.22
C GLN A 182 5.72 -5.85 21.69
N THR A 183 4.78 -5.24 22.40
CA THR A 183 4.36 -5.61 23.75
C THR A 183 2.85 -5.90 23.78
N PHE A 184 2.29 -6.22 24.96
CA PHE A 184 0.84 -6.36 25.10
C PHE A 184 0.07 -5.04 24.92
N GLU A 185 0.71 -3.89 25.12
CA GLU A 185 0.04 -2.59 25.13
C GLU A 185 0.35 -1.75 23.89
N TRP A 186 1.55 -1.90 23.35
CA TRP A 186 2.02 -1.10 22.23
C TRP A 186 2.93 -1.89 21.31
N GLU A 187 3.00 -1.43 20.08
CA GLU A 187 3.91 -1.91 19.05
C GLU A 187 4.61 -0.73 18.38
N PHE A 188 5.89 -0.89 18.13
CA PHE A 188 6.71 0.03 17.37
C PHE A 188 7.33 -0.72 16.19
N ASP A 189 7.13 -0.17 14.99
CA ASP A 189 7.73 -0.69 13.76
C ASP A 189 8.59 0.37 13.10
N SER A 190 9.67 -0.07 12.47
CA SER A 190 10.47 0.76 11.58
C SER A 190 10.84 -0.03 10.34
N ALA A 191 10.79 0.62 9.17
CA ALA A 191 11.19 0.02 7.91
C ALA A 191 12.04 0.98 7.11
N VAL A 192 13.08 0.44 6.47
CA VAL A 192 13.84 1.11 5.42
C VAL A 192 13.69 0.30 4.14
N GLN A 193 13.46 0.99 3.02
CA GLN A 193 13.27 0.35 1.72
C GLN A 193 13.96 1.19 0.63
N TYR A 194 14.50 0.49 -0.35
CA TYR A 194 14.97 1.08 -1.60
C TYR A 194 14.39 0.31 -2.78
N LYS A 195 13.82 1.05 -3.76
CA LYS A 195 13.31 0.52 -5.02
C LYS A 195 14.11 1.06 -6.18
N PHE A 196 14.71 0.17 -6.95
CA PHE A 196 15.41 0.48 -8.18
C PHE A 196 14.39 0.49 -9.32
N ASN A 197 14.13 1.66 -9.92
CA ASN A 197 13.22 1.75 -11.04
C ASN A 197 14.00 1.62 -12.35
N MET A 198 13.76 0.53 -13.06
CA MET A 198 14.41 0.25 -14.32
C MET A 198 13.70 0.95 -15.49
N LYS A 199 14.34 0.95 -16.64
CA LYS A 199 13.79 1.56 -17.87
C LYS A 199 12.64 0.70 -18.43
N GLY A 200 11.50 1.35 -18.72
CA GLY A 200 10.40 0.81 -19.50
C GLY A 200 9.89 1.84 -20.52
N ASN A 201 9.70 1.43 -21.78
CA ASN A 201 9.13 2.30 -22.84
C ASN A 201 9.80 3.68 -23.00
N ASP A 202 11.12 3.74 -23.01
CA ASP A 202 11.93 4.96 -23.03
C ASP A 202 11.71 5.92 -21.86
N PHE A 203 11.07 5.45 -20.80
CA PHE A 203 10.88 6.15 -19.55
C PHE A 203 11.50 5.37 -18.39
N THR A 204 12.09 6.09 -17.43
CA THR A 204 12.58 5.51 -16.17
C THR A 204 12.03 6.38 -15.05
N PHE A 205 11.24 5.79 -14.16
CA PHE A 205 10.89 6.47 -12.91
C PHE A 205 12.15 6.68 -12.08
N GLY A 206 12.19 7.74 -11.28
CA GLY A 206 13.28 7.94 -10.31
C GLY A 206 13.29 6.81 -9.28
N ASP A 207 14.48 6.39 -8.84
CA ASP A 207 14.62 5.45 -7.73
C ASP A 207 13.98 6.01 -6.47
N GLU A 208 13.49 5.16 -5.59
CA GLU A 208 12.76 5.56 -4.39
C GLU A 208 13.40 4.98 -3.13
N ALA A 209 13.72 5.84 -2.17
CA ALA A 209 14.11 5.46 -0.82
C ALA A 209 13.01 5.83 0.17
N ARG A 210 12.70 4.94 1.12
CA ARG A 210 11.69 5.16 2.14
C ARG A 210 12.22 4.84 3.53
N LEU A 211 11.81 5.67 4.50
CA LEU A 211 11.91 5.39 5.92
C LEU A 211 10.51 5.52 6.51
N ASP A 212 9.99 4.42 7.02
CA ASP A 212 8.67 4.34 7.61
C ASP A 212 8.80 3.99 9.10
N LEU A 213 8.03 4.70 9.94
CA LEU A 213 7.93 4.45 11.38
C LEU A 213 6.44 4.32 11.72
N SER A 214 6.10 3.45 12.67
CA SER A 214 4.74 3.30 13.19
C SER A 214 4.78 3.08 14.68
N PHE A 215 3.92 3.76 15.40
CA PHE A 215 3.64 3.53 16.81
C PHE A 215 2.15 3.25 16.98
N GLN A 216 1.84 2.11 17.61
CA GLN A 216 0.49 1.64 17.85
C GLN A 216 0.31 1.46 19.35
N TYR A 217 -0.79 2.00 19.88
CA TYR A 217 -1.11 1.91 21.30
C TYR A 217 -2.53 1.40 21.51
N ARG A 218 -2.69 0.39 22.40
CA ARG A 218 -4.00 -0.17 22.71
C ARG A 218 -4.84 0.81 23.52
N LEU A 219 -5.89 1.32 22.88
CA LEU A 219 -6.83 2.25 23.50
C LEU A 219 -7.91 1.53 24.31
N TRP A 220 -8.35 0.35 23.84
CA TRP A 220 -9.42 -0.42 24.47
C TRP A 220 -9.29 -1.92 24.11
N PRO A 221 -9.61 -2.83 25.07
CA PRO A 221 -9.81 -2.57 26.49
C PRO A 221 -8.48 -2.31 27.20
N ARG A 222 -8.51 -1.53 28.27
CA ARG A 222 -7.32 -1.23 29.08
C ARG A 222 -6.91 -2.40 29.95
N THR A 223 -7.89 -3.13 30.49
CA THR A 223 -7.67 -4.33 31.31
C THR A 223 -8.01 -5.57 30.52
N LEU A 224 -7.10 -6.55 30.54
CA LEU A 224 -7.32 -7.85 29.92
C LEU A 224 -8.17 -8.72 30.84
N GLY A 225 -9.27 -9.24 30.31
CA GLY A 225 -10.17 -10.17 30.98
C GLY A 225 -10.61 -11.29 30.05
N GLY A 226 -11.25 -12.34 30.58
CA GLY A 226 -11.83 -13.38 29.73
C GLY A 226 -12.93 -12.83 28.82
N GLY A 227 -12.99 -13.28 27.57
CA GLY A 227 -14.08 -12.95 26.65
C GLY A 227 -13.97 -11.61 25.91
N VAL A 228 -12.77 -11.00 25.84
CA VAL A 228 -12.56 -9.77 25.05
C VAL A 228 -12.73 -10.09 23.55
N PRO A 229 -13.70 -9.46 22.86
CA PRO A 229 -14.00 -9.77 21.45
C PRO A 229 -12.92 -9.20 20.48
N GLY A 230 -12.19 -8.18 20.89
CA GLY A 230 -11.14 -7.52 20.09
C GLY A 230 -10.49 -6.35 20.81
N PHE A 231 -9.54 -5.73 20.13
CA PHE A 231 -8.72 -4.63 20.64
C PHE A 231 -8.76 -3.44 19.70
N LEU A 232 -8.98 -2.25 20.23
CA LEU A 232 -8.85 -1.00 19.48
C LEU A 232 -7.46 -0.40 19.73
N TYR A 233 -6.73 -0.16 18.64
CA TYR A 233 -5.45 0.55 18.66
C TYR A 233 -5.58 1.92 18.01
N GLY A 234 -4.97 2.94 18.62
CA GLY A 234 -4.60 4.17 17.95
C GLY A 234 -3.24 3.95 17.28
N VAL A 235 -3.11 4.44 16.07
CA VAL A 235 -1.92 4.30 15.22
C VAL A 235 -1.44 5.69 14.82
N LEU A 236 -0.13 5.91 14.92
CA LEU A 236 0.53 7.09 14.36
C LEU A 236 1.71 6.62 13.52
N GLU A 237 1.70 6.92 12.23
CA GLU A 237 2.79 6.58 11.33
C GLU A 237 3.46 7.83 10.77
N SER A 238 4.72 7.65 10.40
CA SER A 238 5.57 8.65 9.77
C SER A 238 6.23 8.00 8.55
N ASN A 239 5.96 8.53 7.35
CA ASN A 239 6.48 8.00 6.11
C ASN A 239 7.32 9.08 5.41
N LEU A 240 8.63 8.91 5.40
CA LEU A 240 9.56 9.75 4.67
C LEU A 240 9.93 9.06 3.35
N ILE A 241 9.63 9.72 2.23
CA ILE A 241 9.83 9.19 0.88
C ILE A 241 10.71 10.18 0.12
N TRP A 242 11.84 9.69 -0.37
CA TRP A 242 12.67 10.38 -1.33
C TRP A 242 12.61 9.68 -2.68
N ALA A 243 12.45 10.43 -3.76
CA ALA A 243 12.48 9.93 -5.12
C ALA A 243 13.47 10.74 -5.98
N ASP A 244 14.30 10.05 -6.78
CA ASP A 244 15.15 10.70 -7.80
C ASP A 244 14.26 11.26 -8.94
N LYS A 245 14.86 12.04 -9.81
CA LYS A 245 14.19 12.56 -11.00
C LYS A 245 13.91 11.46 -12.02
N ASN A 246 12.72 11.50 -12.60
CA ASN A 246 12.37 10.66 -13.75
C ASN A 246 13.28 10.96 -14.95
N LYS A 247 13.36 10.01 -15.89
CA LYS A 247 14.06 10.18 -17.16
C LYS A 247 13.14 9.82 -18.31
N ALA A 248 13.04 10.70 -19.30
CA ALA A 248 12.32 10.45 -20.55
C ALA A 248 13.34 10.52 -21.70
N GLY A 249 13.44 9.43 -22.51
CA GLY A 249 14.47 9.34 -23.55
C GLY A 249 15.91 9.49 -23.03
N GLY A 250 16.17 9.12 -21.77
CA GLY A 250 17.46 9.29 -21.10
C GLY A 250 17.72 10.67 -20.49
N VAL A 251 16.87 11.67 -20.75
CA VAL A 251 16.99 13.03 -20.19
C VAL A 251 16.24 13.12 -18.86
N ARG A 252 16.89 13.68 -17.82
CA ARG A 252 16.26 13.89 -16.51
C ARG A 252 15.19 14.97 -16.59
N ASP A 253 14.00 14.66 -16.07
CA ASP A 253 12.90 15.61 -15.92
C ASP A 253 13.13 16.49 -14.69
N PRO A 254 13.38 17.80 -14.83
CA PRO A 254 13.62 18.71 -13.72
C PRO A 254 12.40 18.90 -12.83
N ASN A 255 11.20 18.54 -13.30
CA ASN A 255 9.92 18.72 -12.62
C ASN A 255 9.40 17.42 -11.99
N SER A 256 10.28 16.55 -11.56
CA SER A 256 9.94 15.26 -10.96
C SER A 256 10.86 14.90 -9.80
N GLY A 257 10.38 14.01 -8.92
CA GLY A 257 11.09 13.57 -7.72
C GLY A 257 11.16 14.65 -6.64
N GLY A 258 11.93 14.38 -5.60
CA GLY A 258 12.07 15.20 -4.40
C GLY A 258 11.73 14.41 -3.15
N THR A 259 11.48 15.10 -2.04
CA THR A 259 11.22 14.49 -0.72
C THR A 259 9.82 14.86 -0.27
N THR A 260 9.08 13.87 0.22
CA THR A 260 7.79 14.05 0.90
C THR A 260 7.81 13.34 2.24
N TRP A 261 7.41 14.02 3.29
CA TRP A 261 7.23 13.45 4.61
C TRP A 261 5.76 13.53 5.01
N PHE A 262 5.16 12.36 5.26
CA PHE A 262 3.78 12.25 5.72
C PHE A 262 3.73 11.92 7.22
N LEU A 263 2.79 12.52 7.93
CA LEU A 263 2.27 11.99 9.19
C LEU A 263 0.91 11.34 8.94
N ALA A 264 0.68 10.21 9.58
CA ALA A 264 -0.46 9.37 9.28
C ALA A 264 -1.14 8.85 10.56
N PRO A 265 -2.05 9.62 11.16
CA PRO A 265 -2.92 9.13 12.23
C PRO A 265 -3.93 8.11 11.70
N GLY A 266 -4.18 7.07 12.48
CA GLY A 266 -5.08 5.99 12.10
C GLY A 266 -5.60 5.20 13.30
N PHE A 267 -6.46 4.22 13.00
CA PHE A 267 -7.02 3.30 13.97
C PHE A 267 -7.04 1.88 13.40
N GLN A 268 -6.89 0.91 14.29
CA GLN A 268 -7.10 -0.51 13.98
C GLN A 268 -8.01 -1.16 15.03
N TYR A 269 -8.97 -1.95 14.57
CA TYR A 269 -9.73 -2.86 15.41
C TYR A 269 -9.30 -4.29 15.10
N VAL A 270 -8.65 -4.94 16.06
CA VAL A 270 -7.99 -6.24 15.92
C VAL A 270 -8.81 -7.30 16.65
N THR A 271 -9.23 -8.33 15.94
CA THR A 271 -9.82 -9.55 16.50
C THR A 271 -8.88 -10.74 16.26
N LYS A 272 -9.28 -11.93 16.65
CA LYS A 272 -8.46 -13.14 16.42
C LYS A 272 -8.10 -13.38 14.96
N ARG A 273 -8.98 -13.04 14.00
CA ARG A 273 -8.83 -13.38 12.58
C ARG A 273 -9.03 -12.22 11.63
N VAL A 274 -9.57 -11.10 12.12
CA VAL A 274 -9.89 -9.95 11.29
C VAL A 274 -9.32 -8.69 11.94
N ILE A 275 -8.66 -7.88 11.13
CA ILE A 275 -8.30 -6.51 11.46
C ILE A 275 -9.07 -5.59 10.54
N LEU A 276 -9.73 -4.58 11.09
CA LEU A 276 -10.25 -3.43 10.36
C LEU A 276 -9.29 -2.27 10.56
N GLU A 277 -8.96 -1.54 9.52
CA GLU A 277 -7.95 -0.49 9.60
C GLU A 277 -8.34 0.76 8.80
N THR A 278 -7.94 1.92 9.30
CA THR A 278 -8.08 3.20 8.59
C THR A 278 -6.94 4.13 8.96
N VAL A 279 -6.45 4.90 7.98
CA VAL A 279 -5.38 5.89 8.18
C VAL A 279 -5.54 7.03 7.19
N VAL A 280 -5.14 8.23 7.61
CA VAL A 280 -5.07 9.41 6.75
C VAL A 280 -3.61 9.91 6.75
N GLN A 281 -2.93 9.83 5.61
CA GLN A 281 -1.59 10.38 5.43
C GLN A 281 -1.70 11.84 4.98
N VAL A 282 -1.14 12.75 5.77
CA VAL A 282 -1.08 14.18 5.46
C VAL A 282 0.39 14.57 5.26
N PRO A 283 0.76 15.17 4.13
CA PRO A 283 2.12 15.63 3.92
C PRO A 283 2.41 16.83 4.82
N VAL A 284 3.44 16.72 5.66
CA VAL A 284 3.90 17.79 6.55
C VAL A 284 5.11 18.54 5.99
N VAL A 285 5.87 17.88 5.11
CA VAL A 285 6.96 18.48 4.34
C VAL A 285 6.90 17.96 2.91
N GLN A 286 7.03 18.82 1.93
CA GLN A 286 7.12 18.48 0.52
C GLN A 286 8.16 19.38 -0.16
N GLU A 287 9.37 18.85 -0.31
CA GLU A 287 10.48 19.47 -1.05
C GLU A 287 10.61 18.79 -2.42
N LEU A 288 9.71 19.15 -3.33
CA LEU A 288 9.64 18.58 -4.67
C LEU A 288 10.41 19.43 -5.68
N ASN A 289 10.90 18.79 -6.74
CA ASN A 289 11.68 19.46 -7.77
C ASN A 289 10.79 20.23 -8.76
N GLY A 290 11.15 21.48 -9.06
CA GLY A 290 10.56 22.30 -10.11
C GLY A 290 9.04 22.43 -9.99
N LEU A 291 8.33 22.01 -11.04
CA LEU A 291 6.87 22.08 -11.13
C LEU A 291 6.20 20.74 -10.79
N ALA A 292 6.82 19.87 -9.99
CA ALA A 292 6.19 18.62 -9.57
C ALA A 292 4.91 18.89 -8.76
N LEU A 293 3.87 18.11 -9.04
CA LEU A 293 2.57 18.24 -8.39
C LEU A 293 2.65 17.72 -6.95
N LYS A 294 2.18 18.52 -5.98
CA LYS A 294 2.21 18.16 -4.57
C LYS A 294 1.00 17.34 -4.16
N ASN A 295 1.17 16.52 -3.14
CA ASN A 295 0.09 15.72 -2.56
C ASN A 295 -0.71 16.53 -1.54
N ASP A 296 -2.04 16.36 -1.54
CA ASP A 296 -2.91 16.95 -0.50
C ASP A 296 -3.08 15.95 0.65
N TYR A 297 -3.49 14.73 0.34
CA TYR A 297 -3.67 13.64 1.31
C TYR A 297 -3.77 12.27 0.64
N ILE A 298 -3.61 11.21 1.45
CA ILE A 298 -3.97 9.84 1.10
C ILE A 298 -4.83 9.28 2.23
N VAL A 299 -6.05 8.83 1.90
CA VAL A 299 -6.93 8.12 2.84
C VAL A 299 -6.91 6.65 2.50
N SER A 300 -6.72 5.80 3.49
CA SER A 300 -6.77 4.34 3.32
C SER A 300 -7.74 3.73 4.32
N VAL A 301 -8.60 2.84 3.85
CA VAL A 301 -9.50 2.01 4.65
C VAL A 301 -9.36 0.59 4.18
N GLY A 302 -9.30 -0.37 5.09
CA GLY A 302 -9.10 -1.75 4.68
C GLY A 302 -9.36 -2.76 5.77
N PHE A 303 -9.10 -4.01 5.42
CA PHE A 303 -9.15 -5.13 6.36
C PHE A 303 -8.06 -6.15 6.08
N ARG A 304 -7.76 -6.95 7.10
CA ARG A 304 -6.91 -8.16 7.01
C ARG A 304 -7.69 -9.33 7.55
N VAL A 305 -7.53 -10.49 6.92
CA VAL A 305 -8.12 -11.77 7.36
C VAL A 305 -7.04 -12.84 7.32
N SER A 306 -6.90 -13.61 8.42
CA SER A 306 -6.03 -14.81 8.46
C SER A 306 -6.84 -16.09 8.32
N PHE A 307 -6.32 -17.06 7.59
CA PHE A 307 -6.97 -18.38 7.31
C PHE A 307 -5.95 -19.44 6.94
#